data_5c498cf166e07897c4192585eeb48c7f
#
_entry.id   5c498cf166e07897c4192585eeb48c7f
#
_cell.length_a   1.000
_cell.length_b   1.000
_cell.length_c   1.000
_cell.angle_alpha   90.00
_cell.angle_beta   90.00
_cell.angle_gamma   90.00
#
_symmetry.space_group_name_H-M   'P 1'
#
loop_
_entity.id
_entity.type
_entity.pdbx_description
1 polymer ?
#
loop_
_entity_poly.entity_id
_entity_poly.type
_entity_poly.pdbx_seq_one_letter_code
_entity_poly.pdbx_strand_id
1 'polypeptide(L)'
;EYPVDEFIDVLNEEKEKGRIKIFGGSNWTIERFKEGNEWAQKNNKQEMSILNNNLALAKMINPLWNGCLSSNQEEILDYLQTTKKSHMSLSSQARGYFLDDTITKEIEEKITRSESSWRKPGEHSSGPLSCYDSEENRERKKRARKLAENKGCSANNIAASWTLSQSFPSFALIGPRTINELDTTLPCLDIELNQEEINWLNLI
;
A
#
# COMPACT_ATOMS: atom_id res chain seq x y z
N GLU A 1 11.31 -20.68 -8.46
CA GLU A 1 11.49 -19.63 -7.44
C GLU A 1 12.79 -19.88 -6.69
N TYR A 2 13.52 -18.83 -6.34
CA TYR A 2 14.72 -18.95 -5.52
C TYR A 2 14.32 -19.31 -4.08
N PRO A 3 15.09 -20.15 -3.37
CA PRO A 3 14.87 -20.48 -1.97
C PRO A 3 14.83 -19.23 -1.09
N VAL A 4 13.91 -19.18 -0.13
CA VAL A 4 13.73 -17.99 0.72
C VAL A 4 14.86 -17.78 1.70
N ASP A 5 15.46 -18.86 2.16
CA ASP A 5 16.61 -18.89 3.08
C ASP A 5 17.81 -18.15 2.51
N GLU A 6 18.12 -18.32 1.22
CA GLU A 6 19.21 -17.60 0.56
C GLU A 6 19.04 -16.07 0.63
N PHE A 7 17.79 -15.57 0.46
CA PHE A 7 17.52 -14.13 0.61
C PHE A 7 17.76 -13.65 2.04
N ILE A 8 17.26 -14.41 3.02
CA ILE A 8 17.41 -14.06 4.44
C ILE A 8 18.88 -14.08 4.85
N ASP A 9 19.64 -15.06 4.37
CA ASP A 9 21.06 -15.20 4.66
C ASP A 9 21.87 -14.03 4.11
N VAL A 10 21.71 -13.72 2.83
CA VAL A 10 22.40 -12.58 2.19
C VAL A 10 22.05 -11.25 2.84
N LEU A 11 20.77 -11.02 3.17
CA LEU A 11 20.35 -9.78 3.83
C LEU A 11 20.93 -9.65 5.25
N ASN A 12 21.06 -10.76 5.98
CA ASN A 12 21.72 -10.76 7.28
C ASN A 12 23.24 -10.51 7.15
N GLU A 13 23.90 -11.07 6.15
CA GLU A 13 25.31 -10.75 5.86
C GLU A 13 25.52 -9.24 5.56
N GLU A 14 24.64 -8.63 4.79
CA GLU A 14 24.73 -7.20 4.49
C GLU A 14 24.45 -6.33 5.73
N LYS A 15 23.62 -6.80 6.63
CA LYS A 15 23.41 -6.18 7.94
C LYS A 15 24.65 -6.28 8.82
N GLU A 16 25.30 -7.46 8.91
CA GLU A 16 26.53 -7.67 9.68
C GLU A 16 27.67 -6.78 9.17
N LYS A 17 27.72 -6.55 7.85
CA LYS A 17 28.66 -5.60 7.21
C LYS A 17 28.28 -4.12 7.49
N GLY A 18 27.18 -3.86 8.16
CA GLY A 18 26.69 -2.51 8.48
C GLY A 18 26.11 -1.73 7.30
N ARG A 19 25.85 -2.38 6.16
CA ARG A 19 25.33 -1.73 4.96
C ARG A 19 23.84 -1.47 5.02
N ILE A 20 23.09 -2.30 5.74
CA ILE A 20 21.67 -2.14 6.02
C ILE A 20 21.39 -2.33 7.51
N LYS A 21 20.31 -1.77 8.01
CA LYS A 21 19.89 -1.91 9.41
C LYS A 21 18.70 -2.86 9.55
N ILE A 22 17.73 -2.71 8.66
CA ILE A 22 16.50 -3.51 8.57
C ILE A 22 16.21 -3.84 7.12
N PHE A 23 15.41 -4.83 6.88
CA PHE A 23 15.00 -5.24 5.54
C PHE A 23 13.59 -5.83 5.56
N GLY A 24 13.01 -6.01 4.38
CA GLY A 24 11.68 -6.56 4.19
C GLY A 24 11.45 -7.11 2.79
N GLY A 25 10.23 -7.55 2.52
CA GLY A 25 9.81 -8.08 1.23
C GLY A 25 8.84 -7.12 0.53
N SER A 26 9.04 -6.89 -0.77
CA SER A 26 8.13 -6.13 -1.62
C SER A 26 7.47 -7.06 -2.64
N ASN A 27 6.14 -7.02 -2.72
CA ASN A 27 5.34 -7.94 -3.55
C ASN A 27 5.64 -9.42 -3.25
N TRP A 28 5.78 -9.74 -1.97
CA TRP A 28 5.88 -11.10 -1.48
C TRP A 28 4.50 -11.60 -1.05
N THR A 29 4.22 -12.88 -1.31
CA THR A 29 3.04 -13.53 -0.73
C THR A 29 3.22 -13.66 0.77
N ILE A 30 2.12 -13.76 1.50
CA ILE A 30 2.19 -13.86 2.97
C ILE A 30 2.85 -15.17 3.40
N GLU A 31 2.65 -16.25 2.65
CA GLU A 31 3.27 -17.56 2.91
C GLU A 31 4.79 -17.45 2.81
N ARG A 32 5.28 -16.85 1.73
CA ARG A 32 6.73 -16.66 1.52
C ARG A 32 7.35 -15.72 2.54
N PHE A 33 6.61 -14.69 2.97
CA PHE A 33 7.05 -13.78 4.03
C PHE A 33 7.14 -14.49 5.39
N LYS A 34 6.14 -15.33 5.72
CA LYS A 34 6.14 -16.17 6.92
C LYS A 34 7.29 -17.18 6.90
N GLU A 35 7.46 -17.91 5.79
CA GLU A 35 8.54 -18.89 5.59
C GLU A 35 9.92 -18.26 5.84
N GLY A 36 10.19 -17.08 5.26
CA GLY A 36 11.45 -16.37 5.49
C GLY A 36 11.68 -15.98 6.95
N ASN A 37 10.64 -15.52 7.63
CA ASN A 37 10.74 -15.17 9.04
C ASN A 37 10.90 -16.38 9.94
N GLU A 38 10.25 -17.51 9.65
CA GLU A 38 10.45 -18.77 10.34
C GLU A 38 11.89 -19.31 10.17
N TRP A 39 12.44 -19.21 8.95
CA TRP A 39 13.83 -19.55 8.70
C TRP A 39 14.77 -18.68 9.55
N ALA A 40 14.56 -17.37 9.56
CA ALA A 40 15.36 -16.45 10.35
C ALA A 40 15.33 -16.79 11.84
N GLN A 41 14.14 -17.06 12.40
CA GLN A 41 14.00 -17.44 13.81
C GLN A 41 14.73 -18.74 14.13
N LYS A 42 14.56 -19.78 13.32
CA LYS A 42 15.20 -21.09 13.50
C LYS A 42 16.74 -21.02 13.46
N ASN A 43 17.28 -20.03 12.75
CA ASN A 43 18.73 -19.86 12.54
C ASN A 43 19.32 -18.67 13.33
N ASN A 44 18.58 -18.11 14.30
CA ASN A 44 18.99 -16.94 15.10
C ASN A 44 19.43 -15.74 14.25
N LYS A 45 18.73 -15.51 13.13
CA LYS A 45 18.94 -14.39 12.20
C LYS A 45 17.87 -13.33 12.37
N GLN A 46 18.14 -12.14 11.86
CA GLN A 46 17.13 -11.08 11.82
C GLN A 46 16.05 -11.44 10.82
N GLU A 47 14.81 -11.30 11.27
CA GLU A 47 13.62 -11.43 10.45
C GLU A 47 13.41 -10.22 9.54
N MET A 48 12.65 -10.41 8.47
CA MET A 48 12.06 -9.30 7.72
C MET A 48 11.12 -8.51 8.63
N SER A 49 11.33 -7.21 8.70
CA SER A 49 10.57 -6.30 9.56
C SER A 49 9.41 -5.62 8.84
N ILE A 50 9.44 -5.58 7.50
CA ILE A 50 8.56 -4.77 6.67
C ILE A 50 8.01 -5.61 5.52
N LEU A 51 6.68 -5.60 5.36
CA LEU A 51 6.00 -6.05 4.14
C LEU A 51 5.61 -4.82 3.31
N ASN A 52 5.99 -4.81 2.03
CA ASN A 52 5.67 -3.73 1.10
C ASN A 52 4.82 -4.24 -0.07
N ASN A 53 3.52 -4.30 0.16
CA ASN A 53 2.51 -4.64 -0.84
C ASN A 53 1.53 -3.49 -1.02
N ASN A 54 0.60 -3.58 -1.97
CA ASN A 54 -0.49 -2.61 -2.05
C ASN A 54 -1.39 -2.72 -0.82
N LEU A 55 -1.66 -1.60 -0.18
CA LEU A 55 -2.70 -1.47 0.82
C LEU A 55 -3.28 -0.06 0.72
N ALA A 56 -4.56 0.04 0.43
CA ALA A 56 -5.29 1.30 0.29
C ALA A 56 -6.75 1.12 0.72
N LEU A 57 -7.42 2.20 1.04
CA LEU A 57 -8.84 2.20 1.35
C LEU A 57 -9.68 1.59 0.21
N ALA A 58 -9.37 1.91 -1.04
CA ALA A 58 -9.93 1.18 -2.19
C ALA A 58 -9.20 -0.15 -2.34
N LYS A 59 -9.94 -1.26 -2.33
CA LYS A 59 -9.39 -2.61 -2.53
C LYS A 59 -9.04 -2.81 -4.00
N MET A 60 -7.80 -3.25 -4.24
CA MET A 60 -7.31 -3.55 -5.59
C MET A 60 -8.07 -4.73 -6.19
N ILE A 61 -8.71 -4.53 -7.35
CA ILE A 61 -9.46 -5.55 -8.11
C ILE A 61 -8.66 -6.13 -9.27
N ASN A 62 -7.78 -5.33 -9.85
CA ASN A 62 -6.81 -5.77 -10.85
C ASN A 62 -5.42 -5.27 -10.42
N PRO A 63 -4.35 -6.04 -10.66
CA PRO A 63 -3.02 -5.66 -10.27
C PRO A 63 -2.56 -4.38 -10.99
N LEU A 64 -1.82 -3.54 -10.27
CA LEU A 64 -1.24 -2.29 -10.80
C LEU A 64 -0.24 -2.54 -11.93
N TRP A 65 0.43 -3.67 -11.87
CA TRP A 65 1.31 -4.28 -12.88
C TRP A 65 1.38 -5.78 -12.62
N ASN A 66 1.87 -6.55 -13.58
CA ASN A 66 1.99 -7.99 -13.42
C ASN A 66 2.87 -8.35 -12.20
N GLY A 67 2.34 -9.17 -11.30
CA GLY A 67 3.00 -9.57 -10.05
C GLY A 67 2.82 -8.58 -8.89
N CYS A 68 2.02 -7.52 -9.04
CA CYS A 68 1.67 -6.65 -7.92
C CYS A 68 0.68 -7.35 -6.99
N LEU A 69 1.03 -7.42 -5.70
CA LEU A 69 0.22 -8.06 -4.67
C LEU A 69 -0.45 -7.03 -3.76
N SER A 70 -1.63 -7.39 -3.25
CA SER A 70 -2.38 -6.62 -2.26
C SER A 70 -2.34 -7.27 -0.90
N SER A 71 -2.29 -6.46 0.15
CA SER A 71 -2.41 -6.86 1.56
C SER A 71 -3.81 -6.65 2.14
N ASN A 72 -4.83 -6.41 1.31
CA ASN A 72 -6.21 -6.21 1.77
C ASN A 72 -6.94 -7.50 2.19
N GLN A 73 -6.28 -8.66 2.17
CA GLN A 73 -6.81 -9.92 2.66
C GLN A 73 -6.75 -9.97 4.19
N GLU A 74 -7.80 -10.51 4.81
CA GLU A 74 -7.95 -10.62 6.26
C GLU A 74 -6.75 -11.34 6.90
N GLU A 75 -6.32 -12.46 6.33
CA GLU A 75 -5.16 -13.22 6.82
C GLU A 75 -3.88 -12.38 6.93
N ILE A 76 -3.63 -11.50 5.95
CA ILE A 76 -2.44 -10.64 5.94
C ILE A 76 -2.57 -9.56 7.01
N LEU A 77 -3.74 -8.94 7.12
CA LEU A 77 -4.01 -7.90 8.12
C LEU A 77 -3.90 -8.47 9.54
N ASP A 78 -4.45 -9.64 9.79
CA ASP A 78 -4.35 -10.35 11.07
C ASP A 78 -2.91 -10.72 11.42
N TYR A 79 -2.15 -11.20 10.44
CA TYR A 79 -0.73 -11.48 10.64
C TYR A 79 0.05 -10.22 11.03
N LEU A 80 -0.13 -9.11 10.32
CA LEU A 80 0.53 -7.83 10.61
C LEU A 80 0.11 -7.30 11.98
N GLN A 81 -1.18 -7.39 12.32
CA GLN A 81 -1.71 -6.97 13.62
C GLN A 81 -1.12 -7.80 14.77
N THR A 82 -1.06 -9.12 14.61
CA THR A 82 -0.59 -10.05 15.65
C THR A 82 0.92 -9.94 15.86
N THR A 83 1.69 -9.88 14.76
CA THR A 83 3.15 -9.86 14.83
C THR A 83 3.74 -8.45 15.01
N LYS A 84 2.92 -7.41 14.84
CA LYS A 84 3.36 -6.00 14.80
C LYS A 84 4.47 -5.73 13.78
N LYS A 85 4.54 -6.54 12.72
CA LYS A 85 5.40 -6.25 11.57
C LYS A 85 4.92 -4.98 10.88
N SER A 86 5.85 -4.18 10.38
CA SER A 86 5.53 -2.93 9.70
C SER A 86 5.01 -3.20 8.28
N HIS A 87 4.11 -2.34 7.83
CA HIS A 87 3.65 -2.34 6.44
C HIS A 87 3.98 -1.00 5.77
N MET A 88 4.68 -1.05 4.64
CA MET A 88 4.87 0.09 3.76
C MET A 88 3.89 -0.03 2.59
N SER A 89 2.82 0.74 2.65
CA SER A 89 1.68 0.61 1.74
C SER A 89 1.98 1.28 0.39
N LEU A 90 2.33 0.50 -0.62
CA LEU A 90 2.47 1.04 -1.97
C LEU A 90 1.10 1.45 -2.53
N SER A 91 1.09 2.53 -3.31
CA SER A 91 -0.14 3.14 -3.85
C SER A 91 -1.21 3.38 -2.77
N SER A 92 -0.79 3.85 -1.61
CA SER A 92 -1.61 4.11 -0.41
C SER A 92 -2.86 4.97 -0.67
N GLN A 93 -2.81 5.83 -1.69
CA GLN A 93 -3.91 6.69 -2.14
C GLN A 93 -4.62 6.14 -3.41
N ALA A 94 -4.49 4.83 -3.67
CA ALA A 94 -5.08 4.16 -4.83
C ALA A 94 -4.83 4.88 -6.16
N ARG A 95 -3.59 5.40 -6.37
CA ARG A 95 -3.18 6.14 -7.58
C ARG A 95 -4.04 7.35 -7.93
N GLY A 96 -4.67 7.99 -6.95
CA GLY A 96 -5.55 9.13 -7.19
C GLY A 96 -7.01 8.75 -7.45
N TYR A 97 -7.42 7.52 -7.14
CA TYR A 97 -8.82 7.08 -7.24
C TYR A 97 -9.76 7.95 -6.41
N PHE A 98 -9.31 8.50 -5.27
CA PHE A 98 -10.09 9.36 -4.39
C PHE A 98 -10.08 10.85 -4.78
N LEU A 99 -9.38 11.24 -5.82
CA LEU A 99 -9.43 12.59 -6.37
C LEU A 99 -10.76 12.85 -7.08
N ASP A 100 -10.92 14.08 -7.60
CA ASP A 100 -12.03 14.42 -8.48
C ASP A 100 -12.12 13.46 -9.67
N ASP A 101 -13.34 13.14 -10.11
CA ASP A 101 -13.57 12.14 -11.14
C ASP A 101 -12.94 12.51 -12.49
N THR A 102 -12.84 13.81 -12.80
CA THR A 102 -12.16 14.31 -14.00
C THR A 102 -10.67 14.06 -13.91
N ILE A 103 -10.06 14.41 -12.76
CA ILE A 103 -8.62 14.20 -12.51
C ILE A 103 -8.30 12.70 -12.52
N THR A 104 -9.15 11.87 -11.91
CA THR A 104 -8.98 10.42 -11.90
C THR A 104 -8.97 9.83 -13.31
N LYS A 105 -9.86 10.29 -14.19
CA LYS A 105 -9.89 9.88 -15.60
C LYS A 105 -8.66 10.34 -16.38
N GLU A 106 -8.20 11.57 -16.18
CA GLU A 106 -6.97 12.06 -16.80
C GLU A 106 -5.74 11.25 -16.39
N ILE A 107 -5.67 10.84 -15.10
CA ILE A 107 -4.59 9.97 -14.61
C ILE A 107 -4.68 8.59 -15.26
N GLU A 108 -5.87 8.00 -15.35
CA GLU A 108 -6.11 6.73 -16.04
C GLU A 108 -5.57 6.76 -17.47
N GLU A 109 -5.97 7.77 -18.24
CA GLU A 109 -5.54 7.93 -19.64
C GLU A 109 -4.03 8.13 -19.79
N LYS A 110 -3.42 8.92 -18.91
CA LYS A 110 -1.96 9.13 -18.92
C LYS A 110 -1.18 7.87 -18.61
N ILE A 111 -1.61 7.09 -17.62
CA ILE A 111 -0.93 5.86 -17.22
C ILE A 111 -1.07 4.78 -18.29
N THR A 112 -2.26 4.60 -18.85
CA THR A 112 -2.52 3.59 -19.89
C THR A 112 -1.79 3.87 -21.19
N ARG A 113 -1.51 5.14 -21.50
CA ARG A 113 -0.73 5.56 -22.69
C ARG A 113 0.78 5.61 -22.45
N SER A 114 1.23 5.54 -21.19
CA SER A 114 2.64 5.67 -20.84
C SER A 114 3.41 4.37 -21.02
N GLU A 115 4.37 4.35 -21.94
CA GLU A 115 5.41 3.33 -21.98
C GLU A 115 6.48 3.68 -20.93
N SER A 116 6.63 2.85 -19.91
CA SER A 116 7.65 3.06 -18.90
C SER A 116 8.97 2.44 -19.34
N SER A 117 10.05 3.23 -19.35
CA SER A 117 11.39 2.82 -19.79
C SER A 117 12.02 1.67 -18.98
N TRP A 118 11.49 1.37 -17.79
CA TRP A 118 11.99 0.30 -16.90
C TRP A 118 11.09 -0.94 -16.87
N ARG A 119 10.10 -1.01 -17.78
CA ARG A 119 9.26 -2.19 -17.99
C ARG A 119 9.66 -2.92 -19.24
N LYS A 120 9.35 -4.23 -19.28
CA LYS A 120 9.49 -5.00 -20.52
C LYS A 120 8.53 -4.47 -21.59
N PRO A 121 8.91 -4.49 -22.87
CA PRO A 121 7.98 -4.15 -23.95
C PRO A 121 6.67 -4.94 -23.82
N GLY A 122 5.53 -4.24 -23.88
CA GLY A 122 4.21 -4.84 -23.72
C GLY A 122 3.68 -4.96 -22.28
N GLU A 123 4.46 -4.62 -21.26
CA GLU A 123 3.96 -4.50 -19.89
C GLU A 123 3.35 -3.11 -19.65
N HIS A 124 2.06 -3.07 -19.45
CA HIS A 124 1.31 -1.85 -19.12
C HIS A 124 1.12 -1.71 -17.61
N SER A 125 1.16 -0.49 -17.12
CA SER A 125 0.66 -0.15 -15.79
C SER A 125 -0.81 0.17 -15.89
N SER A 126 -1.60 -0.38 -15.00
CA SER A 126 -3.02 -0.06 -14.92
C SER A 126 -3.25 1.23 -14.12
N GLY A 127 -4.18 2.05 -14.57
CA GLY A 127 -4.53 3.30 -13.90
C GLY A 127 -5.49 3.08 -12.71
N PRO A 128 -5.92 4.17 -12.07
CA PRO A 128 -6.77 4.08 -10.88
C PRO A 128 -8.14 3.45 -11.15
N LEU A 129 -8.77 3.70 -12.30
CA LEU A 129 -10.06 3.12 -12.63
C LEU A 129 -9.92 1.63 -12.96
N SER A 130 -8.95 1.27 -13.78
CA SER A 130 -8.68 -0.12 -14.13
C SER A 130 -8.39 -1.00 -12.89
N CYS A 131 -7.72 -0.43 -11.87
CA CYS A 131 -7.30 -1.18 -10.69
C CYS A 131 -8.31 -1.19 -9.55
N TYR A 132 -9.15 -0.16 -9.45
CA TYR A 132 -9.93 0.07 -8.22
C TYR A 132 -11.42 0.31 -8.47
N ASP A 133 -11.91 0.52 -9.71
CA ASP A 133 -13.30 0.89 -9.94
C ASP A 133 -14.24 -0.32 -9.82
N SER A 134 -14.77 -0.53 -8.62
CA SER A 134 -15.82 -1.49 -8.29
C SER A 134 -16.97 -0.80 -7.57
N GLU A 135 -18.11 -1.46 -7.45
CA GLU A 135 -19.27 -0.94 -6.72
C GLU A 135 -18.92 -0.61 -5.27
N GLU A 136 -18.26 -1.54 -4.57
CA GLU A 136 -17.81 -1.31 -3.19
C GLU A 136 -16.81 -0.14 -3.08
N ASN A 137 -15.87 -0.02 -4.00
CA ASN A 137 -14.90 1.08 -3.95
C ASN A 137 -15.53 2.42 -4.32
N ARG A 138 -16.56 2.46 -5.17
CA ARG A 138 -17.36 3.67 -5.40
C ARG A 138 -18.08 4.10 -4.13
N GLU A 139 -18.63 3.14 -3.36
CA GLU A 139 -19.23 3.46 -2.05
C GLU A 139 -18.17 3.94 -1.06
N ARG A 140 -16.98 3.31 -0.99
CA ARG A 140 -15.86 3.81 -0.17
C ARG A 140 -15.47 5.24 -0.56
N LYS A 141 -15.37 5.53 -1.85
CA LYS A 141 -15.08 6.89 -2.36
C LYS A 141 -16.15 7.90 -1.94
N LYS A 142 -17.42 7.54 -2.05
CA LYS A 142 -18.53 8.37 -1.59
C LYS A 142 -18.45 8.64 -0.10
N ARG A 143 -18.19 7.62 0.73
CA ARG A 143 -18.02 7.76 2.17
C ARG A 143 -16.81 8.59 2.53
N ALA A 144 -15.68 8.41 1.85
CA ALA A 144 -14.49 9.23 2.04
C ALA A 144 -14.75 10.71 1.71
N ARG A 145 -15.50 11.02 0.63
CA ARG A 145 -15.91 12.39 0.30
C ARG A 145 -16.79 13.00 1.41
N LYS A 146 -17.77 12.23 1.91
CA LYS A 146 -18.63 12.69 2.98
C LYS A 146 -17.88 12.99 4.28
N LEU A 147 -16.95 12.11 4.65
CA LEU A 147 -16.11 12.31 5.83
C LEU A 147 -15.16 13.48 5.66
N ALA A 148 -14.60 13.67 4.45
CA ALA A 148 -13.74 14.78 4.11
C ALA A 148 -14.45 16.14 4.27
N GLU A 149 -15.72 16.26 3.82
CA GLU A 149 -16.55 17.46 4.05
C GLU A 149 -16.67 17.76 5.56
N ASN A 150 -16.93 16.75 6.38
CA ASN A 150 -17.10 16.90 7.82
C ASN A 150 -15.80 17.32 8.53
N LYS A 151 -14.66 16.85 8.02
CA LYS A 151 -13.32 17.13 8.61
C LYS A 151 -12.59 18.32 7.95
N GLY A 152 -13.18 18.94 6.92
CA GLY A 152 -12.56 20.09 6.21
C GLY A 152 -11.30 19.73 5.43
N CYS A 153 -11.25 18.53 4.85
CA CYS A 153 -10.10 18.03 4.10
C CYS A 153 -10.52 17.41 2.75
N SER A 154 -9.60 16.74 2.04
CA SER A 154 -9.92 16.04 0.79
C SER A 154 -10.21 14.55 1.04
N ALA A 155 -10.99 13.91 0.14
CA ALA A 155 -11.21 12.47 0.19
C ALA A 155 -9.90 11.67 0.01
N ASN A 156 -8.92 12.25 -0.69
CA ASN A 156 -7.59 11.69 -0.84
C ASN A 156 -6.81 11.70 0.49
N ASN A 157 -6.99 12.75 1.33
CA ASN A 157 -6.43 12.79 2.67
C ASN A 157 -7.08 11.73 3.57
N ILE A 158 -8.41 11.54 3.51
CA ILE A 158 -9.11 10.48 4.25
C ILE A 158 -8.55 9.09 3.86
N ALA A 159 -8.35 8.84 2.56
CA ALA A 159 -7.79 7.57 2.10
C ALA A 159 -6.35 7.33 2.61
N ALA A 160 -5.52 8.36 2.61
CA ALA A 160 -4.16 8.28 3.16
C ALA A 160 -4.18 8.07 4.68
N SER A 161 -5.03 8.80 5.41
CA SER A 161 -5.18 8.66 6.86
C SER A 161 -5.71 7.26 7.23
N TRP A 162 -6.62 6.68 6.45
CA TRP A 162 -7.06 5.31 6.65
C TRP A 162 -5.88 4.33 6.58
N THR A 163 -4.97 4.50 5.62
CA THR A 163 -3.76 3.67 5.52
C THR A 163 -2.86 3.83 6.74
N LEU A 164 -2.76 5.03 7.29
CA LEU A 164 -1.95 5.33 8.48
C LEU A 164 -2.62 4.85 9.78
N SER A 165 -3.96 4.68 9.78
CA SER A 165 -4.76 4.30 10.97
C SER A 165 -4.88 2.78 11.17
N GLN A 166 -4.00 1.97 10.55
CA GLN A 166 -4.03 0.53 10.74
C GLN A 166 -3.58 0.13 12.16
N SER A 167 -4.04 -1.03 12.64
CA SER A 167 -3.72 -1.56 13.98
C SER A 167 -2.27 -2.07 14.16
N PHE A 168 -1.45 -1.96 13.12
CA PHE A 168 -0.02 -2.29 13.05
C PHE A 168 0.78 -1.07 12.56
N PRO A 169 2.12 -1.04 12.74
CA PRO A 169 2.94 0.06 12.22
C PRO A 169 2.77 0.18 10.70
N SER A 170 2.14 1.26 10.25
CA SER A 170 1.79 1.47 8.85
C SER A 170 2.40 2.77 8.32
N PHE A 171 2.95 2.69 7.11
CA PHE A 171 3.59 3.80 6.40
C PHE A 171 2.94 3.94 5.03
N ALA A 172 2.42 5.11 4.73
CA ALA A 172 1.85 5.41 3.42
C ALA A 172 2.95 5.85 2.45
N LEU A 173 3.23 5.06 1.42
CA LEU A 173 4.09 5.50 0.33
C LEU A 173 3.28 6.40 -0.61
N ILE A 174 3.73 7.64 -0.75
CA ILE A 174 3.14 8.64 -1.63
C ILE A 174 4.09 8.97 -2.77
N GLY A 175 3.54 9.35 -3.93
CA GLY A 175 4.31 9.66 -5.13
C GLY A 175 3.89 11.02 -5.74
N PRO A 176 4.06 12.14 -5.02
CA PRO A 176 3.74 13.44 -5.55
C PRO A 176 4.69 13.81 -6.70
N ARG A 177 4.15 14.37 -7.78
CA ARG A 177 4.93 14.82 -8.95
C ARG A 177 5.32 16.28 -8.84
N THR A 178 4.63 17.02 -7.99
CA THR A 178 4.84 18.45 -7.73
C THR A 178 4.82 18.75 -6.25
N ILE A 179 5.40 19.87 -5.84
CA ILE A 179 5.35 20.35 -4.46
C ILE A 179 3.89 20.57 -4.02
N ASN A 180 3.04 21.11 -4.90
CA ASN A 180 1.63 21.30 -4.59
C ASN A 180 0.90 19.95 -4.31
N GLU A 181 1.20 18.88 -5.04
CA GLU A 181 0.65 17.55 -4.76
C GLU A 181 1.13 17.03 -3.39
N LEU A 182 2.37 17.32 -3.00
CA LEU A 182 2.89 17.00 -1.68
C LEU A 182 2.15 17.80 -0.59
N ASP A 183 2.11 19.13 -0.73
CA ASP A 183 1.48 20.01 0.26
C ASP A 183 0.00 19.70 0.47
N THR A 184 -0.72 19.34 -0.59
CA THR A 184 -2.13 18.92 -0.49
C THR A 184 -2.32 17.51 0.10
N THR A 185 -1.27 16.70 0.15
CA THR A 185 -1.30 15.35 0.75
C THR A 185 -0.95 15.37 2.24
N LEU A 186 0.02 16.18 2.67
CA LEU A 186 0.54 16.22 4.03
C LEU A 186 -0.54 16.40 5.12
N PRO A 187 -1.65 17.14 4.92
CA PRO A 187 -2.70 17.23 5.92
C PRO A 187 -3.28 15.89 6.39
N CYS A 188 -3.07 14.79 5.64
CA CYS A 188 -3.46 13.45 6.09
C CYS A 188 -2.79 13.01 7.40
N LEU A 189 -1.65 13.61 7.76
CA LEU A 189 -0.91 13.30 8.99
C LEU A 189 -1.60 13.83 10.26
N ASP A 190 -2.42 14.87 10.12
CA ASP A 190 -3.14 15.52 11.22
C ASP A 190 -4.60 15.03 11.34
N ILE A 191 -5.02 14.09 10.48
CA ILE A 191 -6.38 13.55 10.47
C ILE A 191 -6.41 12.26 11.28
N GLU A 192 -7.04 12.31 12.44
CA GLU A 192 -7.35 11.12 13.23
C GLU A 192 -8.69 10.52 12.79
N LEU A 193 -8.69 9.23 12.51
CA LEU A 193 -9.89 8.43 12.24
C LEU A 193 -10.18 7.56 13.46
N ASN A 194 -11.39 7.72 14.03
CA ASN A 194 -11.84 6.83 15.10
C ASN A 194 -12.33 5.48 14.53
N GLN A 195 -12.57 4.51 15.41
CA GLN A 195 -12.94 3.16 14.99
C GLN A 195 -14.28 3.09 14.22
N GLU A 196 -15.23 3.95 14.56
CA GLU A 196 -16.53 4.02 13.86
C GLU A 196 -16.34 4.54 12.42
N GLU A 197 -15.51 5.57 12.24
CA GLU A 197 -15.15 6.09 10.92
C GLU A 197 -14.40 5.07 10.07
N ILE A 198 -13.46 4.32 10.68
CA ILE A 198 -12.72 3.24 10.01
C ILE A 198 -13.69 2.11 9.59
N ASN A 199 -14.56 1.66 10.48
CA ASN A 199 -15.56 0.63 10.18
C ASN A 199 -16.50 1.10 9.06
N TRP A 200 -16.97 2.33 9.14
CA TRP A 200 -17.82 2.91 8.11
C TRP A 200 -17.13 2.98 6.74
N LEU A 201 -15.86 3.41 6.70
CA LEU A 201 -15.07 3.41 5.46
C LEU A 201 -14.82 1.98 4.93
N ASN A 202 -14.71 1.00 5.82
CA ASN A 202 -14.54 -0.41 5.48
C ASN A 202 -15.84 -1.08 4.98
N LEU A 203 -16.98 -0.39 5.04
CA LEU A 203 -18.32 -0.88 4.69
C LEU A 203 -18.86 -1.92 5.72
N ILE A 204 -18.47 -1.78 6.97
CA ILE A 204 -18.91 -2.59 8.11
C ILE A 204 -19.97 -1.82 8.88
#